data_a2a5b42b195a90c25c50a8bbcc267e7a
#
_entry.id   a2a5b42b195a90c25c50a8bbcc267e7a
#
_cell.length_a   1.000
_cell.length_b   1.000
_cell.length_c   1.000
_cell.angle_alpha   90.00
_cell.angle_beta   90.00
_cell.angle_gamma   90.00
#
_symmetry.space_group_name_H-M   'P 1'
#
loop_
_entity.id
_entity.type
_entity.pdbx_description
1 polymer ?
#
loop_
_entity_poly.entity_id
_entity_poly.type
_entity_poly.pdbx_seq_one_letter_code
_entity_poly.pdbx_strand_id
1 'polypeptide(L)'
;VNTFDRHLLREWLQILGLVLLATCGLLLVQVMYDDFRALREGGARGWELWTYFFVTMPSFLTVVLPLALLVSLLFALGKLHRANELTAMRAAGVGFGRMLAPVWVVGIFACALSWWLNAAVVPWSVEESRSLKDGLEYRRQARTLPPDRIGAVNSVGFDSPGGRRMWFFNRYSKAAQRGYGVSVSELDARRRETGRLVAAQAWYDPVRRGWMFKDGRELGFEAETGELTSSVPFKEKFAERYRDDPELMLLIDRRPIDLSFRELARLIDYFELEHNPKGVPYAVRYFGLIADTLGPLIVIAIAIPFAVTGVRVNPAVGVSKSIGLFFLYYVLANIAASLATKQIVDPALAAWLPNLGMAALAAWFFARLR
;
A
#
# COMPACT_ATOMS: atom_id res chain seq x y z
N VAL A 1 -7.91 16.27 -32.86
CA VAL A 1 -8.38 14.87 -32.75
C VAL A 1 -9.09 14.54 -34.04
N ASN A 2 -8.50 13.67 -34.86
CA ASN A 2 -9.10 13.26 -36.13
C ASN A 2 -10.25 12.26 -35.86
N THR A 3 -11.15 12.10 -36.83
CA THR A 3 -12.29 11.17 -36.74
C THR A 3 -11.85 9.76 -36.32
N PHE A 4 -10.70 9.29 -36.82
CA PHE A 4 -10.12 8.01 -36.44
C PHE A 4 -9.66 7.98 -34.96
N ASP A 5 -8.96 9.01 -34.49
CA ASP A 5 -8.53 9.07 -33.08
C ASP A 5 -9.74 8.91 -32.16
N ARG A 6 -10.84 9.61 -32.51
CA ARG A 6 -12.08 9.54 -31.74
C ARG A 6 -12.74 8.15 -31.80
N HIS A 7 -12.71 7.51 -32.97
CA HIS A 7 -13.26 6.17 -33.16
C HIS A 7 -12.47 5.15 -32.34
N LEU A 8 -11.11 5.14 -32.47
CA LEU A 8 -10.22 4.27 -31.70
C LEU A 8 -10.42 4.44 -30.19
N LEU A 9 -10.42 5.69 -29.72
CA LEU A 9 -10.59 5.98 -28.29
C LEU A 9 -11.95 5.52 -27.79
N ARG A 10 -13.03 5.77 -28.55
CA ARG A 10 -14.37 5.34 -28.15
C ARG A 10 -14.48 3.83 -28.02
N GLU A 11 -14.01 3.10 -29.02
CA GLU A 11 -14.01 1.64 -29.03
C GLU A 11 -13.18 1.07 -27.88
N TRP A 12 -11.96 1.60 -27.68
CA TRP A 12 -11.09 1.13 -26.62
C TRP A 12 -11.62 1.46 -25.23
N LEU A 13 -12.07 2.71 -24.98
CA LEU A 13 -12.59 3.12 -23.67
C LEU A 13 -13.87 2.36 -23.29
N GLN A 14 -14.71 2.00 -24.26
CA GLN A 14 -15.88 1.16 -24.00
C GLN A 14 -15.47 -0.23 -23.51
N ILE A 15 -14.49 -0.86 -24.19
CA ILE A 15 -13.95 -2.17 -23.80
C ILE A 15 -13.23 -2.07 -22.44
N LEU A 16 -12.44 -1.01 -22.22
CA LEU A 16 -11.76 -0.75 -20.96
C LEU A 16 -12.76 -0.62 -19.80
N GLY A 17 -13.82 0.17 -19.99
CA GLY A 17 -14.88 0.32 -18.98
C GLY A 17 -15.57 -1.00 -18.64
N LEU A 18 -15.86 -1.84 -19.65
CA LEU A 18 -16.45 -3.15 -19.45
C LEU A 18 -15.51 -4.10 -18.70
N VAL A 19 -14.23 -4.14 -19.08
CA VAL A 19 -13.22 -4.98 -18.40
C VAL A 19 -13.01 -4.52 -16.96
N LEU A 20 -12.89 -3.21 -16.72
CA LEU A 20 -12.77 -2.65 -15.38
C LEU A 20 -13.98 -3.02 -14.51
N LEU A 21 -15.21 -2.83 -15.04
CA LEU A 21 -16.43 -3.15 -14.33
C LEU A 21 -16.51 -4.64 -13.99
N ALA A 22 -16.20 -5.50 -14.93
CA ALA A 22 -16.23 -6.95 -14.74
C ALA A 22 -15.18 -7.39 -13.68
N THR A 23 -13.94 -6.88 -13.79
CA THR A 23 -12.86 -7.28 -12.90
C THR A 23 -13.04 -6.70 -11.49
N CYS A 24 -13.41 -5.42 -11.37
CA CYS A 24 -13.71 -4.81 -10.08
C CYS A 24 -14.93 -5.46 -9.44
N GLY A 25 -15.96 -5.79 -10.21
CA GLY A 25 -17.13 -6.50 -9.72
C GLY A 25 -16.79 -7.88 -9.16
N LEU A 26 -15.91 -8.64 -9.84
CA LEU A 26 -15.45 -9.93 -9.37
C LEU A 26 -14.66 -9.83 -8.07
N LEU A 27 -13.73 -8.86 -7.97
CA LEU A 27 -12.98 -8.60 -6.73
C LEU A 27 -13.88 -8.14 -5.60
N LEU A 28 -14.90 -7.33 -5.91
CA LEU A 28 -15.89 -6.91 -4.90
C LEU A 28 -16.66 -8.10 -4.35
N VAL A 29 -17.07 -9.04 -5.20
CA VAL A 29 -17.72 -10.28 -4.78
C VAL A 29 -16.79 -11.12 -3.89
N GLN A 30 -15.49 -11.18 -4.22
CA GLN A 30 -14.51 -11.86 -3.37
C GLN A 30 -14.41 -11.23 -1.98
N VAL A 31 -14.27 -9.91 -1.91
CA VAL A 31 -14.23 -9.21 -0.62
C VAL A 31 -15.53 -9.36 0.16
N MET A 32 -16.66 -9.33 -0.54
CA MET A 32 -17.94 -9.65 0.11
C MET A 32 -17.93 -11.05 0.71
N TYR A 33 -17.42 -12.03 0.01
CA TYR A 33 -17.34 -13.39 0.53
C TYR A 33 -16.43 -13.49 1.76
N ASP A 34 -15.27 -12.84 1.72
CA ASP A 34 -14.27 -12.91 2.78
C ASP A 34 -14.68 -12.14 4.05
N ASP A 35 -15.21 -10.93 3.89
CA ASP A 35 -15.46 -10.01 5.01
C ASP A 35 -16.93 -9.95 5.46
N PHE A 36 -17.90 -10.35 4.64
CA PHE A 36 -19.33 -10.19 4.91
C PHE A 36 -19.77 -10.81 6.25
N ARG A 37 -19.28 -12.02 6.53
CA ARG A 37 -19.62 -12.73 7.77
C ARG A 37 -19.11 -11.99 9.00
N ALA A 38 -17.85 -11.57 8.96
CA ALA A 38 -17.22 -10.85 10.07
C ALA A 38 -17.90 -9.48 10.33
N LEU A 39 -18.22 -8.75 9.26
CA LEU A 39 -18.92 -7.47 9.35
C LEU A 39 -20.34 -7.65 9.93
N ARG A 40 -21.06 -8.68 9.51
CA ARG A 40 -22.41 -8.95 10.00
C ARG A 40 -22.42 -9.42 11.45
N GLU A 41 -21.49 -10.27 11.84
CA GLU A 41 -21.28 -10.67 13.24
C GLU A 41 -20.91 -9.47 14.13
N GLY A 42 -20.19 -8.47 13.57
CA GLY A 42 -19.92 -7.16 14.19
C GLY A 42 -21.17 -6.29 14.37
N GLY A 43 -22.30 -6.68 13.80
CA GLY A 43 -23.57 -5.95 13.88
C GLY A 43 -23.70 -4.84 12.84
N ALA A 44 -23.00 -4.97 11.70
CA ALA A 44 -23.11 -4.01 10.60
C ALA A 44 -24.54 -3.95 10.06
N ARG A 45 -25.07 -2.74 9.89
CA ARG A 45 -26.32 -2.46 9.19
C ARG A 45 -26.11 -2.52 7.69
N GLY A 46 -27.17 -2.72 6.91
CA GLY A 46 -27.07 -2.82 5.44
C GLY A 46 -26.31 -1.66 4.79
N TRP A 47 -26.54 -0.42 5.27
CA TRP A 47 -25.82 0.76 4.79
C TRP A 47 -24.31 0.71 5.09
N GLU A 48 -23.90 0.29 6.28
CA GLU A 48 -22.50 0.20 6.67
C GLU A 48 -21.75 -0.84 5.83
N LEU A 49 -22.41 -1.94 5.44
CA LEU A 49 -21.86 -2.92 4.51
C LEU A 49 -21.58 -2.30 3.12
N TRP A 50 -22.58 -1.60 2.57
CA TRP A 50 -22.38 -0.93 1.28
C TRP A 50 -21.27 0.12 1.34
N THR A 51 -21.24 0.92 2.40
CA THR A 51 -20.17 1.92 2.59
C THR A 51 -18.80 1.25 2.64
N TYR A 52 -18.65 0.15 3.39
CA TYR A 52 -17.41 -0.61 3.45
C TYR A 52 -16.95 -1.09 2.07
N PHE A 53 -17.83 -1.68 1.28
CA PHE A 53 -17.49 -2.19 -0.04
C PHE A 53 -17.12 -1.07 -1.02
N PHE A 54 -17.86 0.03 -1.01
CA PHE A 54 -17.53 1.19 -1.86
C PHE A 54 -16.21 1.85 -1.47
N VAL A 55 -15.95 1.97 -0.18
CA VAL A 55 -14.69 2.56 0.31
C VAL A 55 -13.51 1.64 0.00
N THR A 56 -13.67 0.33 0.00
CA THR A 56 -12.59 -0.63 -0.30
C THR A 56 -12.28 -0.70 -1.81
N MET A 57 -13.22 -0.33 -2.68
CA MET A 57 -13.08 -0.46 -4.14
C MET A 57 -11.88 0.28 -4.75
N PRO A 58 -11.51 1.51 -4.35
CA PRO A 58 -10.35 2.21 -4.92
C PRO A 58 -9.02 1.48 -4.76
N SER A 59 -8.85 0.69 -3.71
CA SER A 59 -7.62 -0.07 -3.47
C SER A 59 -7.37 -1.13 -4.56
N PHE A 60 -8.43 -1.64 -5.21
CA PHE A 60 -8.31 -2.61 -6.30
C PHE A 60 -7.92 -1.97 -7.61
N LEU A 61 -8.33 -0.72 -7.86
CA LEU A 61 -8.11 -0.04 -9.14
C LEU A 61 -6.64 0.04 -9.51
N THR A 62 -5.74 0.22 -8.55
CA THR A 62 -4.29 0.32 -8.80
C THR A 62 -3.70 -0.99 -9.35
N VAL A 63 -4.25 -2.13 -8.94
CA VAL A 63 -3.82 -3.45 -9.41
C VAL A 63 -4.52 -3.84 -10.71
N VAL A 64 -5.81 -3.53 -10.81
CA VAL A 64 -6.67 -3.92 -11.95
C VAL A 64 -6.40 -3.06 -13.18
N LEU A 65 -6.08 -1.79 -13.01
CA LEU A 65 -5.95 -0.84 -14.12
C LEU A 65 -4.91 -1.24 -15.16
N PRO A 66 -3.67 -1.65 -14.82
CA PRO A 66 -2.69 -2.12 -15.82
C PRO A 66 -3.19 -3.35 -16.60
N LEU A 67 -3.78 -4.32 -15.90
CA LEU A 67 -4.32 -5.54 -16.53
C LEU A 67 -5.49 -5.22 -17.45
N ALA A 68 -6.41 -4.36 -17.01
CA ALA A 68 -7.56 -3.94 -17.80
C ALA A 68 -7.14 -3.17 -19.06
N LEU A 69 -6.11 -2.30 -18.94
CA LEU A 69 -5.52 -1.60 -20.08
C LEU A 69 -4.91 -2.59 -21.07
N LEU A 70 -4.17 -3.59 -20.62
CA LEU A 70 -3.60 -4.63 -21.47
C LEU A 70 -4.70 -5.35 -22.25
N VAL A 71 -5.63 -5.95 -21.53
CA VAL A 71 -6.68 -6.79 -22.12
C VAL A 71 -7.56 -5.97 -23.08
N SER A 72 -8.02 -4.79 -22.64
CA SER A 72 -8.87 -3.93 -23.45
C SER A 72 -8.16 -3.43 -24.73
N LEU A 73 -6.87 -3.08 -24.65
CA LEU A 73 -6.08 -2.63 -25.78
C LEU A 73 -5.89 -3.75 -26.80
N LEU A 74 -5.55 -4.96 -26.35
CA LEU A 74 -5.43 -6.12 -27.23
C LEU A 74 -6.73 -6.44 -27.93
N PHE A 75 -7.87 -6.36 -27.25
CA PHE A 75 -9.19 -6.56 -27.85
C PHE A 75 -9.54 -5.46 -28.86
N ALA A 76 -9.32 -4.19 -28.51
CA ALA A 76 -9.63 -3.05 -29.37
C ALA A 76 -8.78 -3.07 -30.65
N LEU A 77 -7.46 -3.20 -30.53
CA LEU A 77 -6.56 -3.26 -31.69
C LEU A 77 -6.79 -4.56 -32.50
N GLY A 78 -7.08 -5.68 -31.85
CA GLY A 78 -7.44 -6.93 -32.52
C GLY A 78 -8.75 -6.83 -33.31
N LYS A 79 -9.76 -6.07 -32.82
CA LYS A 79 -11.01 -5.79 -33.54
C LYS A 79 -10.73 -4.95 -34.78
N LEU A 80 -10.03 -3.82 -34.65
CA LEU A 80 -9.66 -2.92 -35.75
C LEU A 80 -8.79 -3.62 -36.80
N HIS A 81 -7.93 -4.54 -36.36
CA HIS A 81 -7.11 -5.34 -37.26
C HIS A 81 -7.96 -6.31 -38.11
N ARG A 82 -8.89 -7.05 -37.48
CA ARG A 82 -9.82 -7.94 -38.17
C ARG A 82 -10.75 -7.20 -39.16
N ALA A 83 -11.11 -5.96 -38.85
CA ALA A 83 -11.87 -5.09 -39.76
C ALA A 83 -11.02 -4.50 -40.89
N ASN A 84 -9.70 -4.82 -40.96
CA ASN A 84 -8.74 -4.24 -41.90
C ASN A 84 -8.57 -2.73 -41.83
N GLU A 85 -9.08 -2.08 -40.78
CA GLU A 85 -9.00 -0.63 -40.60
C GLU A 85 -7.55 -0.15 -40.41
N LEU A 86 -6.75 -0.90 -39.63
CA LEU A 86 -5.32 -0.61 -39.43
C LEU A 86 -4.54 -0.76 -40.76
N THR A 87 -4.88 -1.75 -41.58
CA THR A 87 -4.25 -1.99 -42.89
C THR A 87 -4.59 -0.88 -43.89
N ALA A 88 -5.85 -0.47 -43.93
CA ALA A 88 -6.32 0.61 -44.80
C ALA A 88 -5.63 1.96 -44.45
N MET A 89 -5.45 2.26 -43.17
CA MET A 89 -4.75 3.46 -42.74
C MET A 89 -3.26 3.45 -43.14
N ARG A 90 -2.58 2.33 -42.97
CA ARG A 90 -1.20 2.18 -43.45
C ARG A 90 -1.09 2.36 -44.95
N ALA A 91 -2.03 1.81 -45.69
CA ALA A 91 -2.11 1.98 -47.14
C ALA A 91 -2.36 3.45 -47.55
N ALA A 92 -3.09 4.19 -46.74
CA ALA A 92 -3.31 5.64 -46.90
C ALA A 92 -2.10 6.50 -46.46
N GLY A 93 -0.97 5.90 -46.10
CA GLY A 93 0.28 6.62 -45.74
C GLY A 93 0.34 7.12 -44.29
N VAL A 94 -0.61 6.73 -43.41
CA VAL A 94 -0.58 7.16 -42.01
C VAL A 94 0.53 6.39 -41.28
N GLY A 95 1.52 7.13 -40.77
CA GLY A 95 2.63 6.56 -40.03
C GLY A 95 2.18 5.87 -38.73
N PHE A 96 2.85 4.79 -38.39
CA PHE A 96 2.54 3.95 -37.23
C PHE A 96 2.49 4.72 -35.89
N GLY A 97 3.48 5.60 -35.67
CA GLY A 97 3.52 6.44 -34.47
C GLY A 97 2.32 7.39 -34.36
N ARG A 98 1.85 7.95 -35.49
CA ARG A 98 0.65 8.82 -35.50
C ARG A 98 -0.63 8.06 -35.19
N MET A 99 -0.73 6.85 -35.68
CA MET A 99 -1.88 5.96 -35.44
C MET A 99 -2.01 5.57 -33.97
N LEU A 100 -0.89 5.42 -33.26
CA LEU A 100 -0.84 5.04 -31.85
C LEU A 100 -0.78 6.22 -30.86
N ALA A 101 -0.66 7.46 -31.37
CA ALA A 101 -0.60 8.65 -30.51
C ALA A 101 -1.76 8.72 -29.49
N PRO A 102 -3.03 8.42 -29.83
CA PRO A 102 -4.11 8.41 -28.86
C PRO A 102 -3.91 7.38 -27.73
N VAL A 103 -3.31 6.23 -28.05
CA VAL A 103 -3.05 5.17 -27.08
C VAL A 103 -2.04 5.61 -26.05
N TRP A 104 -0.97 6.28 -26.47
CA TRP A 104 0.04 6.84 -25.56
C TRP A 104 -0.52 7.93 -24.66
N VAL A 105 -1.41 8.80 -25.18
CA VAL A 105 -2.07 9.83 -24.38
C VAL A 105 -2.91 9.20 -23.25
N VAL A 106 -3.67 8.14 -23.55
CA VAL A 106 -4.42 7.40 -22.53
C VAL A 106 -3.46 6.73 -21.54
N GLY A 107 -2.33 6.19 -22.00
CA GLY A 107 -1.31 5.61 -21.13
C GLY A 107 -0.73 6.61 -20.13
N ILE A 108 -0.38 7.81 -20.59
CA ILE A 108 0.11 8.90 -19.73
C ILE A 108 -0.99 9.33 -18.73
N PHE A 109 -2.22 9.46 -19.19
CA PHE A 109 -3.33 9.77 -18.30
C PHE A 109 -3.57 8.67 -17.27
N ALA A 110 -3.46 7.40 -17.65
CA ALA A 110 -3.58 6.26 -16.75
C ALA A 110 -2.44 6.24 -15.71
N CYS A 111 -1.21 6.62 -16.08
CA CYS A 111 -0.11 6.78 -15.11
C CYS A 111 -0.40 7.92 -14.11
N ALA A 112 -0.86 9.08 -14.59
CA ALA A 112 -1.26 10.18 -13.73
C ALA A 112 -2.41 9.79 -12.79
N LEU A 113 -3.38 9.05 -13.29
CA LEU A 113 -4.48 8.49 -12.50
C LEU A 113 -3.96 7.50 -11.45
N SER A 114 -3.06 6.58 -11.82
CA SER A 114 -2.45 5.63 -10.89
C SER A 114 -1.67 6.34 -9.79
N TRP A 115 -0.91 7.38 -10.15
CA TRP A 115 -0.19 8.19 -9.17
C TRP A 115 -1.15 8.88 -8.19
N TRP A 116 -2.21 9.52 -8.69
CA TRP A 116 -3.21 10.17 -7.86
C TRP A 116 -3.96 9.19 -6.95
N LEU A 117 -4.31 8.01 -7.49
CA LEU A 117 -4.92 6.94 -6.70
C LEU A 117 -4.00 6.52 -5.55
N ASN A 118 -2.73 6.22 -5.82
CA ASN A 118 -1.76 5.79 -4.81
C ASN A 118 -1.43 6.90 -3.78
N ALA A 119 -1.36 8.17 -4.22
CA ALA A 119 -0.98 9.27 -3.34
C ALA A 119 -2.12 9.75 -2.42
N ALA A 120 -3.38 9.70 -2.88
CA ALA A 120 -4.50 10.31 -2.18
C ALA A 120 -5.65 9.34 -1.89
N VAL A 121 -6.13 8.60 -2.90
CA VAL A 121 -7.39 7.86 -2.79
C VAL A 121 -7.21 6.53 -2.06
N VAL A 122 -6.17 5.78 -2.39
CA VAL A 122 -5.88 4.48 -1.76
C VAL A 122 -5.55 4.63 -0.28
N PRO A 123 -4.69 5.58 0.17
CA PRO A 123 -4.47 5.81 1.60
C PRO A 123 -5.76 6.11 2.36
N TRP A 124 -6.60 7.00 1.82
CA TRP A 124 -7.91 7.27 2.40
C TRP A 124 -8.81 6.03 2.44
N SER A 125 -8.88 5.30 1.33
CA SER A 125 -9.66 4.06 1.20
C SER A 125 -9.25 3.00 2.24
N VAL A 126 -7.95 2.77 2.39
CA VAL A 126 -7.41 1.80 3.36
C VAL A 126 -7.68 2.22 4.79
N GLU A 127 -7.50 3.50 5.12
CA GLU A 127 -7.73 4.03 6.46
C GLU A 127 -9.22 3.98 6.85
N GLU A 128 -10.11 4.41 5.95
CA GLU A 128 -11.56 4.41 6.19
C GLU A 128 -12.13 3.00 6.27
N SER A 129 -11.73 2.08 5.36
CA SER A 129 -12.16 0.68 5.42
C SER A 129 -11.70 -0.01 6.70
N ARG A 130 -10.49 0.30 7.17
CA ARG A 130 -9.94 -0.18 8.45
C ARG A 130 -10.74 0.37 9.63
N SER A 131 -11.00 1.68 9.64
CA SER A 131 -11.78 2.34 10.69
C SER A 131 -13.19 1.74 10.83
N LEU A 132 -13.86 1.50 9.70
CA LEU A 132 -15.17 0.84 9.68
C LEU A 132 -15.10 -0.59 10.24
N LYS A 133 -14.11 -1.38 9.83
CA LYS A 133 -13.93 -2.76 10.28
C LYS A 133 -13.59 -2.83 11.78
N ASP A 134 -12.64 -2.01 12.22
CA ASP A 134 -12.26 -1.90 13.64
C ASP A 134 -13.43 -1.42 14.50
N GLY A 135 -14.19 -0.43 14.04
CA GLY A 135 -15.36 0.09 14.76
C GLY A 135 -16.47 -0.97 14.94
N LEU A 136 -16.69 -1.81 13.93
CA LEU A 136 -17.63 -2.93 14.03
C LEU A 136 -17.13 -4.00 15.01
N GLU A 137 -15.84 -4.33 14.91
CA GLU A 137 -15.23 -5.31 15.83
C GLU A 137 -15.26 -4.81 17.27
N TYR A 138 -14.98 -3.53 17.51
CA TYR A 138 -15.08 -2.94 18.86
C TYR A 138 -16.52 -2.98 19.40
N ARG A 139 -17.54 -2.73 18.56
CA ARG A 139 -18.94 -2.87 18.95
C ARG A 139 -19.29 -4.33 19.33
N ARG A 140 -18.74 -5.31 18.62
CA ARG A 140 -18.89 -6.72 18.95
C ARG A 140 -18.25 -7.06 20.27
N GLN A 141 -17.00 -6.67 20.46
CA GLN A 141 -16.21 -6.92 21.66
C GLN A 141 -16.81 -6.23 22.90
N ALA A 142 -17.38 -5.03 22.74
CA ALA A 142 -18.02 -4.29 23.85
C ALA A 142 -19.24 -5.02 24.47
N ARG A 143 -19.80 -6.00 23.77
CA ARG A 143 -20.91 -6.83 24.31
C ARG A 143 -20.44 -7.95 25.23
N THR A 144 -19.17 -8.35 25.13
CA THR A 144 -18.65 -9.56 25.79
C THR A 144 -17.41 -9.30 26.62
N LEU A 145 -16.65 -8.23 26.33
CA LEU A 145 -15.38 -7.93 26.96
C LEU A 145 -15.42 -6.64 27.79
N PRO A 146 -14.63 -6.55 28.86
CA PRO A 146 -14.47 -5.31 29.60
C PRO A 146 -13.74 -4.25 28.76
N PRO A 147 -13.92 -2.93 29.08
CA PRO A 147 -13.42 -1.82 28.27
C PRO A 147 -11.91 -1.84 28.00
N ASP A 148 -11.13 -2.39 28.93
CA ASP A 148 -9.67 -2.51 28.83
C ASP A 148 -9.20 -3.57 27.83
N ARG A 149 -10.10 -4.46 27.40
CA ARG A 149 -9.83 -5.54 26.43
C ARG A 149 -10.38 -5.27 25.03
N ILE A 150 -11.17 -4.23 24.85
CA ILE A 150 -11.73 -3.88 23.55
C ILE A 150 -10.62 -3.36 22.62
N GLY A 151 -10.44 -3.97 21.46
CA GLY A 151 -9.39 -3.64 20.51
C GLY A 151 -7.98 -3.77 21.11
N ALA A 152 -7.79 -4.69 22.04
CA ALA A 152 -6.53 -4.84 22.75
C ALA A 152 -5.44 -5.45 21.87
N VAL A 153 -4.27 -4.80 21.87
CA VAL A 153 -3.01 -5.36 21.39
C VAL A 153 -2.16 -5.67 22.61
N ASN A 154 -1.66 -6.90 22.71
CA ASN A 154 -0.83 -7.34 23.84
C ASN A 154 0.64 -7.19 23.50
N SER A 155 1.47 -6.94 24.52
CA SER A 155 2.93 -6.92 24.44
C SER A 155 3.48 -5.96 23.39
N VAL A 156 3.03 -4.69 23.40
CA VAL A 156 3.52 -3.66 22.50
C VAL A 156 4.85 -3.13 23.03
N GLY A 157 5.92 -3.33 22.26
CA GLY A 157 7.25 -2.78 22.52
C GLY A 157 7.60 -1.70 21.50
N PHE A 158 8.15 -0.58 21.95
CA PHE A 158 8.59 0.51 21.10
C PHE A 158 9.90 1.10 21.60
N ASP A 159 10.90 1.21 20.75
CA ASP A 159 12.15 1.90 21.01
C ASP A 159 12.08 3.31 20.41
N SER A 160 12.30 4.35 21.20
CA SER A 160 12.34 5.74 20.73
C SER A 160 13.79 6.23 20.68
N PRO A 161 14.46 6.11 19.52
CA PRO A 161 15.90 6.41 19.41
C PRO A 161 16.20 7.87 19.67
N GLY A 162 15.35 8.77 19.17
CA GLY A 162 15.46 10.21 19.41
C GLY A 162 15.27 10.61 20.87
N GLY A 163 14.44 9.86 21.60
CA GLY A 163 14.14 10.07 23.01
C GLY A 163 14.98 9.22 23.96
N ARG A 164 15.78 8.27 23.44
CA ARG A 164 16.52 7.29 24.25
C ARG A 164 15.62 6.59 25.26
N ARG A 165 14.46 6.15 24.82
CA ARG A 165 13.43 5.53 25.65
C ARG A 165 12.97 4.22 25.04
N MET A 166 12.71 3.24 25.90
CA MET A 166 12.09 1.99 25.52
C MET A 166 10.72 1.90 26.20
N TRP A 167 9.69 1.80 25.41
CA TRP A 167 8.32 1.64 25.85
C TRP A 167 7.91 0.19 25.84
N PHE A 168 7.20 -0.22 26.84
CA PHE A 168 6.54 -1.52 26.88
C PHE A 168 5.15 -1.35 27.47
N PHE A 169 4.15 -1.86 26.73
CA PHE A 169 2.78 -1.97 27.20
C PHE A 169 2.43 -3.45 27.30
N ASN A 170 2.03 -3.90 28.46
CA ASN A 170 1.49 -5.26 28.58
C ASN A 170 0.25 -5.42 27.69
N ARG A 171 -0.58 -4.36 27.63
CA ARG A 171 -1.75 -4.30 26.76
C ARG A 171 -2.05 -2.85 26.37
N TYR A 172 -2.40 -2.63 25.11
CA TYR A 172 -2.89 -1.34 24.61
C TYR A 172 -4.28 -1.52 24.00
N SER A 173 -5.30 -0.83 24.53
CA SER A 173 -6.64 -0.80 23.95
C SER A 173 -6.75 0.32 22.94
N LYS A 174 -6.92 -0.03 21.66
CA LYS A 174 -7.12 0.94 20.58
C LYS A 174 -8.46 1.67 20.72
N ALA A 175 -9.50 0.98 21.22
CA ALA A 175 -10.82 1.57 21.42
C ALA A 175 -10.82 2.63 22.52
N ALA A 176 -10.12 2.38 23.64
CA ALA A 176 -10.01 3.31 24.75
C ALA A 176 -8.83 4.30 24.60
N GLN A 177 -7.95 4.10 23.61
CA GLN A 177 -6.67 4.81 23.44
C GLN A 177 -5.83 4.85 24.73
N ARG A 178 -5.76 3.71 25.43
CA ARG A 178 -5.07 3.55 26.71
C ARG A 178 -4.18 2.34 26.74
N GLY A 179 -2.99 2.54 27.31
CA GLY A 179 -2.08 1.46 27.67
C GLY A 179 -2.29 1.00 29.10
N TYR A 180 -2.16 -0.30 29.34
CA TYR A 180 -2.28 -0.94 30.65
C TYR A 180 -1.01 -1.73 30.94
N GLY A 181 -0.50 -1.61 32.19
CA GLY A 181 0.77 -2.19 32.58
C GLY A 181 1.91 -1.61 31.74
N VAL A 182 2.13 -0.29 31.89
CA VAL A 182 3.07 0.47 31.08
C VAL A 182 4.41 0.55 31.79
N SER A 183 5.49 0.35 31.06
CA SER A 183 6.86 0.58 31.52
C SER A 183 7.59 1.42 30.47
N VAL A 184 8.19 2.52 30.89
CA VAL A 184 9.04 3.38 30.06
C VAL A 184 10.42 3.45 30.67
N SER A 185 11.38 2.82 30.03
CA SER A 185 12.79 2.86 30.44
C SER A 185 13.50 4.02 29.75
N GLU A 186 14.21 4.84 30.50
CA GLU A 186 15.10 5.89 30.01
C GLU A 186 16.53 5.36 29.92
N LEU A 187 17.17 5.60 28.80
CA LEU A 187 18.47 5.04 28.47
C LEU A 187 19.52 6.15 28.31
N ASP A 188 20.74 5.89 28.76
CA ASP A 188 21.89 6.76 28.49
C ASP A 188 22.42 6.59 27.04
N ALA A 189 23.49 7.32 26.70
CA ALA A 189 24.13 7.22 25.39
C ALA A 189 24.72 5.82 25.08
N ARG A 190 24.95 5.01 26.10
CA ARG A 190 25.46 3.63 26.00
C ARG A 190 24.33 2.60 26.11
N ARG A 191 23.05 3.04 26.01
CA ARG A 191 21.85 2.22 26.15
C ARG A 191 21.72 1.52 27.53
N ARG A 192 22.33 2.06 28.58
CA ARG A 192 22.13 1.60 29.95
C ARG A 192 20.94 2.32 30.56
N GLU A 193 20.17 1.63 31.37
CA GLU A 193 18.99 2.18 32.00
C GLU A 193 19.37 3.16 33.13
N THR A 194 18.86 4.38 33.06
CA THR A 194 19.06 5.43 34.06
C THR A 194 17.79 5.73 34.84
N GLY A 195 16.65 5.40 34.27
CA GLY A 195 15.35 5.59 34.94
C GLY A 195 14.29 4.71 34.32
N ARG A 196 13.26 4.39 35.09
CA ARG A 196 12.10 3.64 34.64
C ARG A 196 10.83 4.22 35.24
N LEU A 197 9.86 4.52 34.40
CA LEU A 197 8.52 4.86 34.83
C LEU A 197 7.62 3.65 34.62
N VAL A 198 7.01 3.16 35.71
CA VAL A 198 6.05 2.06 35.65
C VAL A 198 4.70 2.58 36.11
N ALA A 199 3.63 2.29 35.34
CA ALA A 199 2.28 2.73 35.67
C ALA A 199 1.23 1.67 35.33
N ALA A 200 0.14 1.68 36.08
CA ALA A 200 -0.99 0.79 35.80
C ALA A 200 -1.69 1.18 34.49
N GLN A 201 -1.78 2.48 34.21
CA GLN A 201 -2.39 3.02 33.00
C GLN A 201 -1.59 4.20 32.44
N ALA A 202 -1.60 4.35 31.10
CA ALA A 202 -1.11 5.55 30.44
C ALA A 202 -1.96 5.86 29.20
N TRP A 203 -2.08 7.14 28.87
CA TRP A 203 -2.71 7.63 27.66
C TRP A 203 -2.03 8.88 27.15
N TYR A 204 -2.10 9.11 25.85
CA TYR A 204 -1.56 10.30 25.22
C TYR A 204 -2.58 11.43 25.24
N ASP A 205 -2.16 12.63 25.67
CA ASP A 205 -2.97 13.85 25.63
C ASP A 205 -2.56 14.67 24.39
N PRO A 206 -3.39 14.71 23.33
CA PRO A 206 -3.05 15.43 22.09
C PRO A 206 -3.01 16.94 22.25
N VAL A 207 -3.73 17.48 23.24
CA VAL A 207 -3.77 18.93 23.52
C VAL A 207 -2.47 19.38 24.17
N ARG A 208 -2.02 18.63 25.18
CA ARG A 208 -0.77 18.91 25.91
C ARG A 208 0.46 18.31 25.23
N ARG A 209 0.26 17.46 24.18
CA ARG A 209 1.33 16.77 23.45
C ARG A 209 2.28 15.98 24.35
N GLY A 210 1.73 15.20 25.26
CA GLY A 210 2.49 14.39 26.20
C GLY A 210 1.69 13.23 26.77
N TRP A 211 2.35 12.40 27.55
CA TRP A 211 1.72 11.22 28.13
C TRP A 211 1.28 11.46 29.57
N MET A 212 0.08 11.03 29.88
CA MET A 212 -0.45 10.94 31.25
C MET A 212 -0.27 9.53 31.77
N PHE A 213 0.22 9.40 32.98
CA PHE A 213 0.40 8.14 33.69
C PHE A 213 -0.43 8.15 34.96
N LYS A 214 -1.04 7.00 35.25
CA LYS A 214 -1.86 6.85 36.47
C LYS A 214 -1.43 5.61 37.26
N ASP A 215 -1.40 5.78 38.61
CA ASP A 215 -1.08 4.73 39.56
C ASP A 215 0.25 4.06 39.27
N GLY A 216 1.37 4.77 39.50
CA GLY A 216 2.69 4.29 39.11
C GLY A 216 3.81 4.67 40.08
N ARG A 217 5.00 4.33 39.65
CA ARG A 217 6.27 4.67 40.32
C ARG A 217 7.31 5.11 39.30
N GLU A 218 8.11 6.07 39.70
CA GLU A 218 9.32 6.47 39.00
C GLU A 218 10.53 5.88 39.73
N LEU A 219 11.35 5.14 39.02
CA LEU A 219 12.52 4.45 39.50
C LEU A 219 13.76 5.11 38.89
N GLY A 220 14.74 5.47 39.69
CA GLY A 220 16.04 5.91 39.22
C GLY A 220 17.08 4.82 39.44
N PHE A 221 17.97 4.66 38.47
CA PHE A 221 19.05 3.67 38.52
C PHE A 221 20.40 4.34 38.35
N GLU A 222 21.41 3.84 39.05
CA GLU A 222 22.78 4.19 38.75
C GLU A 222 23.24 3.51 37.46
N ALA A 223 23.69 4.33 36.50
CA ALA A 223 23.96 3.83 35.15
C ALA A 223 25.14 2.81 35.06
N GLU A 224 26.02 2.79 36.08
CA GLU A 224 27.17 1.88 36.07
C GLU A 224 26.89 0.54 36.77
N THR A 225 26.20 0.58 37.89
CA THR A 225 25.93 -0.59 38.74
C THR A 225 24.56 -1.21 38.45
N GLY A 226 23.61 -0.42 37.90
CA GLY A 226 22.21 -0.81 37.76
C GLY A 226 21.45 -0.84 39.06
N GLU A 227 22.04 -0.33 40.16
CA GLU A 227 21.40 -0.29 41.47
C GLU A 227 20.28 0.75 41.52
N LEU A 228 19.21 0.44 42.25
CA LEU A 228 18.07 1.32 42.43
C LEU A 228 18.45 2.47 43.37
N THR A 229 18.50 3.70 42.85
CA THR A 229 18.85 4.90 43.62
C THR A 229 17.63 5.62 44.19
N SER A 230 16.49 5.52 43.50
CA SER A 230 15.26 6.19 43.96
C SER A 230 14.00 5.46 43.54
N SER A 231 12.95 5.56 44.36
CA SER A 231 11.62 5.01 44.01
C SER A 231 10.54 5.96 44.56
N VAL A 232 9.94 6.72 43.63
CA VAL A 232 8.94 7.74 43.96
C VAL A 232 7.56 7.32 43.46
N PRO A 233 6.59 7.00 44.33
CA PRO A 233 5.24 6.66 43.87
C PRO A 233 4.47 7.93 43.49
N PHE A 234 3.54 7.78 42.52
CA PHE A 234 2.61 8.84 42.11
C PHE A 234 1.23 8.26 41.80
N LYS A 235 0.18 9.06 42.03
CA LYS A 235 -1.18 8.74 41.64
C LYS A 235 -1.45 9.13 40.19
N GLU A 236 -1.08 10.35 39.80
CA GLU A 236 -1.16 10.85 38.43
C GLU A 236 0.09 11.66 38.13
N LYS A 237 0.64 11.49 36.93
CA LYS A 237 1.82 12.20 36.45
C LYS A 237 1.69 12.53 34.98
N PHE A 238 1.84 13.80 34.63
CA PHE A 238 2.00 14.24 33.26
C PHE A 238 3.49 14.33 32.91
N ALA A 239 3.87 13.70 31.80
CA ALA A 239 5.25 13.70 31.32
C ALA A 239 5.32 14.42 29.98
N GLU A 240 5.53 15.72 29.98
CA GLU A 240 5.69 16.57 28.79
C GLU A 240 6.87 16.15 27.92
N ARG A 241 7.91 15.61 28.55
CA ARG A 241 9.12 15.12 27.88
C ARG A 241 8.87 13.89 27.01
N TYR A 242 7.76 13.16 27.21
CA TYR A 242 7.39 11.97 26.46
C TYR A 242 6.42 12.36 25.33
N ARG A 243 6.99 12.63 24.14
CA ARG A 243 6.23 13.05 22.94
C ARG A 243 6.12 11.94 21.89
N ASP A 244 6.42 10.71 22.30
CA ASP A 244 6.39 9.56 21.41
C ASP A 244 4.95 9.29 20.92
N ASP A 245 4.79 9.10 19.63
CA ASP A 245 3.49 8.99 18.99
C ASP A 245 2.89 7.58 19.17
N PRO A 246 1.71 7.46 19.82
CA PRO A 246 1.06 6.18 20.03
C PRO A 246 0.65 5.48 18.72
N GLU A 247 0.34 6.24 17.66
CA GLU A 247 0.03 5.63 16.35
C GLU A 247 1.25 4.91 15.79
N LEU A 248 2.42 5.56 15.82
CA LEU A 248 3.65 4.96 15.32
C LEU A 248 4.01 3.67 16.07
N MET A 249 3.82 3.67 17.40
CA MET A 249 4.02 2.48 18.24
C MET A 249 3.18 1.27 17.79
N LEU A 250 1.96 1.53 17.28
CA LEU A 250 1.04 0.49 16.82
C LEU A 250 1.23 0.08 15.36
N LEU A 251 1.97 0.89 14.58
CA LEU A 251 2.24 0.62 13.17
C LEU A 251 3.43 -0.31 12.96
N ILE A 252 4.39 -0.34 13.87
CA ILE A 252 5.68 -1.03 13.72
C ILE A 252 5.54 -2.52 13.41
N ASP A 253 4.56 -3.19 13.99
CA ASP A 253 4.34 -4.63 13.78
C ASP A 253 3.33 -4.96 12.68
N ARG A 254 2.83 -3.93 11.94
CA ARG A 254 1.89 -4.15 10.84
C ARG A 254 2.62 -4.61 9.58
N ARG A 255 1.95 -5.43 8.79
CA ARG A 255 2.49 -5.89 7.50
C ARG A 255 2.54 -4.71 6.51
N PRO A 256 3.62 -4.56 5.73
CA PRO A 256 3.79 -3.46 4.77
C PRO A 256 2.62 -3.33 3.77
N ILE A 257 1.96 -4.45 3.43
CA ILE A 257 0.84 -4.45 2.49
C ILE A 257 -0.42 -3.78 3.05
N ASP A 258 -0.57 -3.78 4.38
CA ASP A 258 -1.74 -3.21 5.08
C ASP A 258 -1.56 -1.72 5.38
N LEU A 259 -0.43 -1.12 4.99
CA LEU A 259 -0.06 0.26 5.28
C LEU A 259 -0.28 1.17 4.07
N SER A 260 -0.74 2.38 4.36
CA SER A 260 -0.83 3.45 3.38
C SER A 260 0.54 4.02 3.04
N PHE A 261 0.65 4.72 1.90
CA PHE A 261 1.88 5.37 1.46
C PHE A 261 2.47 6.32 2.53
N ARG A 262 1.62 7.05 3.27
CA ARG A 262 2.03 7.96 4.34
C ARG A 262 2.55 7.22 5.58
N GLU A 263 1.87 6.14 5.97
CA GLU A 263 2.30 5.30 7.11
C GLU A 263 3.64 4.61 6.79
N LEU A 264 3.83 4.15 5.54
CA LEU A 264 5.11 3.59 5.08
C LEU A 264 6.24 4.61 5.18
N ALA A 265 6.04 5.84 4.71
CA ALA A 265 7.06 6.90 4.81
C ALA A 265 7.46 7.17 6.26
N ARG A 266 6.48 7.31 7.18
CA ARG A 266 6.74 7.52 8.63
C ARG A 266 7.53 6.38 9.26
N LEU A 267 7.25 5.14 8.87
CA LEU A 267 7.98 3.97 9.38
C LEU A 267 9.39 3.88 8.81
N ILE A 268 9.59 4.24 7.55
CA ILE A 268 10.92 4.28 6.93
C ILE A 268 11.78 5.31 7.66
N ASP A 269 11.29 6.54 7.83
CA ASP A 269 12.01 7.59 8.57
C ASP A 269 12.37 7.12 10.00
N TYR A 270 11.45 6.43 10.67
CA TYR A 270 11.70 5.87 12.00
C TYR A 270 12.81 4.82 12.00
N PHE A 271 12.75 3.82 11.09
CA PHE A 271 13.74 2.75 11.02
C PHE A 271 15.10 3.20 10.49
N GLU A 272 15.14 4.26 9.64
CA GLU A 272 16.40 4.87 9.21
C GLU A 272 17.13 5.54 10.37
N LEU A 273 16.41 6.26 11.24
CA LEU A 273 16.98 6.83 12.46
C LEU A 273 17.58 5.79 13.40
N GLU A 274 17.01 4.60 13.43
CA GLU A 274 17.49 3.47 14.23
C GLU A 274 18.58 2.64 13.55
N HIS A 275 18.86 2.85 12.26
CA HIS A 275 19.69 1.96 11.45
C HIS A 275 19.19 0.49 11.52
N ASN A 276 17.88 0.28 11.57
CA ASN A 276 17.26 -1.01 11.83
C ASN A 276 16.84 -1.67 10.51
N PRO A 277 17.36 -2.88 10.22
CA PRO A 277 17.03 -3.61 8.98
C PRO A 277 15.56 -4.00 8.86
N LYS A 278 14.77 -3.93 9.93
CA LYS A 278 13.30 -4.13 9.88
C LYS A 278 12.59 -3.10 8.99
N GLY A 279 13.21 -1.96 8.69
CA GLY A 279 12.70 -0.94 7.76
C GLY A 279 12.65 -1.38 6.30
N VAL A 280 13.50 -2.34 5.90
CA VAL A 280 13.66 -2.74 4.49
C VAL A 280 12.37 -3.21 3.82
N PRO A 281 11.54 -4.08 4.41
CA PRO A 281 10.27 -4.49 3.79
C PRO A 281 9.29 -3.31 3.55
N TYR A 282 9.30 -2.32 4.42
CA TYR A 282 8.50 -1.10 4.27
C TYR A 282 9.03 -0.22 3.14
N ALA A 283 10.35 -0.07 3.03
CA ALA A 283 11.00 0.63 1.93
C ALA A 283 10.73 -0.05 0.58
N VAL A 284 10.84 -1.37 0.50
CA VAL A 284 10.50 -2.15 -0.71
C VAL A 284 9.05 -1.88 -1.14
N ARG A 285 8.11 -1.89 -0.21
CA ARG A 285 6.71 -1.60 -0.52
C ARG A 285 6.50 -0.15 -0.96
N TYR A 286 7.14 0.80 -0.29
CA TYR A 286 7.05 2.23 -0.61
C TYR A 286 7.57 2.54 -2.03
N PHE A 287 8.79 2.10 -2.35
CA PHE A 287 9.36 2.31 -3.69
C PHE A 287 8.61 1.50 -4.75
N GLY A 288 8.08 0.32 -4.40
CA GLY A 288 7.20 -0.45 -5.26
C GLY A 288 5.96 0.33 -5.67
N LEU A 289 5.26 0.98 -4.72
CA LEU A 289 4.08 1.82 -5.03
C LEU A 289 4.40 2.98 -5.98
N ILE A 290 5.59 3.57 -5.87
CA ILE A 290 6.05 4.63 -6.79
C ILE A 290 6.31 4.04 -8.19
N ALA A 291 7.03 2.94 -8.26
CA ALA A 291 7.39 2.29 -9.52
C ALA A 291 6.16 1.76 -10.27
N ASP A 292 5.17 1.21 -9.54
CA ASP A 292 3.92 0.69 -10.09
C ASP A 292 3.08 1.76 -10.81
N THR A 293 3.30 3.06 -10.51
CA THR A 293 2.62 4.16 -11.22
C THR A 293 2.93 4.20 -12.71
N LEU A 294 4.07 3.67 -13.15
CA LEU A 294 4.42 3.53 -14.57
C LEU A 294 3.89 2.25 -15.21
N GLY A 295 3.32 1.35 -14.43
CA GLY A 295 2.76 0.08 -14.90
C GLY A 295 1.84 0.22 -16.11
N PRO A 296 0.86 1.14 -16.13
CA PRO A 296 -0.01 1.38 -17.29
C PRO A 296 0.74 1.64 -18.60
N LEU A 297 1.78 2.47 -18.55
CA LEU A 297 2.57 2.84 -19.72
C LEU A 297 3.40 1.65 -20.24
N ILE A 298 4.02 0.91 -19.33
CA ILE A 298 4.81 -0.29 -19.64
C ILE A 298 3.93 -1.34 -20.30
N VAL A 299 2.75 -1.57 -19.74
CA VAL A 299 1.79 -2.56 -20.27
C VAL A 299 1.32 -2.18 -21.66
N ILE A 300 1.01 -0.91 -21.92
CA ILE A 300 0.67 -0.41 -23.24
C ILE A 300 1.86 -0.60 -24.21
N ALA A 301 3.07 -0.26 -23.77
CA ALA A 301 4.27 -0.42 -24.58
C ALA A 301 4.50 -1.88 -25.02
N ILE A 302 4.22 -2.83 -24.13
CA ILE A 302 4.31 -4.26 -24.44
C ILE A 302 3.17 -4.71 -25.35
N ALA A 303 1.94 -4.24 -25.13
CA ALA A 303 0.77 -4.70 -25.87
C ALA A 303 0.81 -4.33 -27.36
N ILE A 304 1.25 -3.12 -27.67
CA ILE A 304 1.22 -2.57 -29.03
C ILE A 304 1.95 -3.45 -30.06
N PRO A 305 3.21 -3.85 -29.88
CA PRO A 305 3.93 -4.65 -30.87
C PRO A 305 3.18 -5.95 -31.24
N PHE A 306 2.59 -6.61 -30.27
CA PHE A 306 1.90 -7.87 -30.47
C PHE A 306 0.50 -7.71 -31.05
N ALA A 307 -0.17 -6.60 -30.78
CA ALA A 307 -1.48 -6.32 -31.33
C ALA A 307 -1.42 -5.99 -32.83
N VAL A 308 -0.30 -5.47 -33.31
CA VAL A 308 -0.15 -4.98 -34.70
C VAL A 308 0.57 -5.96 -35.62
N THR A 309 1.46 -6.82 -35.10
CA THR A 309 2.22 -7.79 -35.90
C THR A 309 1.37 -8.99 -36.39
N GLY A 310 0.11 -9.09 -35.99
CA GLY A 310 -0.77 -10.23 -36.20
C GLY A 310 -1.30 -10.46 -37.63
N VAL A 311 -0.84 -9.72 -38.65
CA VAL A 311 -1.39 -9.82 -40.02
C VAL A 311 -1.18 -11.23 -40.66
N ARG A 312 -0.16 -11.97 -40.23
CA ARG A 312 0.18 -13.30 -40.75
C ARG A 312 0.11 -14.42 -39.70
N VAL A 313 -0.15 -14.09 -38.45
CA VAL A 313 -0.18 -15.05 -37.33
C VAL A 313 -1.55 -14.95 -36.66
N ASN A 314 -2.06 -16.08 -36.17
CA ASN A 314 -3.32 -16.12 -35.41
C ASN A 314 -3.30 -15.04 -34.29
N PRO A 315 -4.27 -14.12 -34.24
CA PRO A 315 -4.33 -13.06 -33.21
C PRO A 315 -4.21 -13.56 -31.77
N ALA A 316 -4.66 -14.79 -31.52
CA ALA A 316 -4.55 -15.45 -30.23
C ALA A 316 -3.07 -15.60 -29.79
N VAL A 317 -2.14 -15.80 -30.71
CA VAL A 317 -0.70 -15.93 -30.39
C VAL A 317 -0.13 -14.59 -29.89
N GLY A 318 -0.53 -13.46 -30.50
CA GLY A 318 -0.12 -12.13 -30.07
C GLY A 318 -0.64 -11.82 -28.66
N VAL A 319 -1.92 -12.13 -28.42
CA VAL A 319 -2.56 -11.97 -27.10
C VAL A 319 -1.84 -12.82 -26.06
N SER A 320 -1.60 -14.11 -26.33
CA SER A 320 -0.91 -15.00 -25.38
C SER A 320 0.51 -14.52 -25.06
N LYS A 321 1.26 -14.02 -26.05
CA LYS A 321 2.61 -13.45 -25.83
C LYS A 321 2.56 -12.19 -24.94
N SER A 322 1.62 -11.29 -25.19
CA SER A 322 1.47 -10.08 -24.38
C SER A 322 1.11 -10.40 -22.92
N ILE A 323 0.18 -11.33 -22.73
CA ILE A 323 -0.20 -11.82 -21.40
C ILE A 323 0.99 -12.52 -20.73
N GLY A 324 1.73 -13.36 -21.47
CA GLY A 324 2.94 -14.01 -20.96
C GLY A 324 4.01 -13.01 -20.49
N LEU A 325 4.24 -11.94 -21.25
CA LEU A 325 5.17 -10.87 -20.85
C LEU A 325 4.68 -10.06 -19.66
N PHE A 326 3.38 -9.85 -19.56
CA PHE A 326 2.77 -9.22 -18.38
C PHE A 326 3.01 -10.05 -17.11
N PHE A 327 2.78 -11.36 -17.18
CA PHE A 327 3.11 -12.25 -16.06
C PHE A 327 4.61 -12.28 -15.76
N LEU A 328 5.45 -12.31 -16.79
CA LEU A 328 6.91 -12.24 -16.63
C LEU A 328 7.32 -10.96 -15.89
N TYR A 329 6.71 -9.81 -16.24
CA TYR A 329 6.94 -8.56 -15.54
C TYR A 329 6.64 -8.67 -14.03
N TYR A 330 5.48 -9.22 -13.66
CA TYR A 330 5.12 -9.41 -12.26
C TYR A 330 6.03 -10.42 -11.54
N VAL A 331 6.45 -11.48 -12.21
CA VAL A 331 7.41 -12.44 -11.65
C VAL A 331 8.74 -11.75 -11.38
N LEU A 332 9.26 -10.97 -12.33
CA LEU A 332 10.50 -10.22 -12.16
C LEU A 332 10.39 -9.18 -11.03
N ALA A 333 9.26 -8.47 -10.93
CA ALA A 333 9.00 -7.53 -9.86
C ALA A 333 8.99 -8.20 -8.47
N ASN A 334 8.36 -9.37 -8.34
CA ASN A 334 8.36 -10.13 -7.09
C ASN A 334 9.75 -10.69 -6.74
N ILE A 335 10.52 -11.15 -7.73
CA ILE A 335 11.90 -11.58 -7.51
C ILE A 335 12.75 -10.40 -7.03
N ALA A 336 12.68 -9.26 -7.70
CA ALA A 336 13.42 -8.05 -7.32
C ALA A 336 13.06 -7.59 -5.90
N ALA A 337 11.76 -7.55 -5.55
CA ALA A 337 11.28 -7.24 -4.21
C ALA A 337 11.81 -8.24 -3.15
N SER A 338 11.83 -9.54 -3.49
CA SER A 338 12.37 -10.57 -2.60
C SER A 338 13.88 -10.41 -2.37
N LEU A 339 14.65 -10.07 -3.42
CA LEU A 339 16.08 -9.79 -3.30
C LEU A 339 16.37 -8.55 -2.45
N ALA A 340 15.55 -7.50 -2.59
CA ALA A 340 15.65 -6.30 -1.76
C ALA A 340 15.31 -6.58 -0.29
N THR A 341 14.25 -7.35 -0.04
CA THR A 341 13.87 -7.75 1.32
C THR A 341 14.99 -8.55 2.01
N LYS A 342 15.78 -9.31 1.24
CA LYS A 342 16.98 -10.02 1.72
C LYS A 342 18.23 -9.12 1.78
N GLN A 343 18.09 -7.83 1.50
CA GLN A 343 19.19 -6.85 1.50
C GLN A 343 20.31 -7.14 0.49
N ILE A 344 20.02 -7.89 -0.57
CA ILE A 344 20.97 -8.17 -1.67
C ILE A 344 21.02 -6.99 -2.64
N VAL A 345 19.88 -6.33 -2.84
CA VAL A 345 19.72 -5.17 -3.74
C VAL A 345 19.05 -4.04 -2.98
N ASP A 346 19.42 -2.82 -3.27
CA ASP A 346 18.77 -1.63 -2.71
C ASP A 346 17.26 -1.61 -3.05
N PRO A 347 16.36 -1.25 -2.10
CA PRO A 347 14.91 -1.23 -2.32
C PRO A 347 14.45 -0.36 -3.48
N ALA A 348 15.07 0.81 -3.69
CA ALA A 348 14.74 1.69 -4.79
C ALA A 348 15.15 1.07 -6.14
N LEU A 349 16.38 0.55 -6.23
CA LEU A 349 16.84 -0.13 -7.44
C LEU A 349 15.97 -1.35 -7.78
N ALA A 350 15.62 -2.16 -6.79
CA ALA A 350 14.78 -3.34 -6.99
C ALA A 350 13.40 -2.98 -7.54
N ALA A 351 12.81 -1.89 -7.10
CA ALA A 351 11.52 -1.42 -7.59
C ALA A 351 11.57 -0.97 -9.07
N TRP A 352 12.66 -0.31 -9.50
CA TRP A 352 12.79 0.23 -10.85
C TRP A 352 13.32 -0.76 -11.89
N LEU A 353 14.09 -1.76 -11.49
CA LEU A 353 14.77 -2.71 -12.36
C LEU A 353 13.81 -3.47 -13.30
N PRO A 354 12.67 -4.00 -12.85
CA PRO A 354 11.68 -4.64 -13.72
C PRO A 354 11.09 -3.68 -14.76
N ASN A 355 10.81 -2.43 -14.35
CA ASN A 355 10.27 -1.39 -15.23
C ASN A 355 11.24 -1.04 -16.35
N LEU A 356 12.52 -0.83 -16.02
CA LEU A 356 13.57 -0.54 -16.97
C LEU A 356 13.79 -1.72 -17.93
N GLY A 357 13.80 -2.96 -17.40
CA GLY A 357 13.94 -4.16 -18.22
C GLY A 357 12.82 -4.31 -19.23
N MET A 358 11.58 -4.10 -18.80
CA MET A 358 10.41 -4.20 -19.69
C MET A 358 10.32 -3.03 -20.67
N ALA A 359 10.73 -1.82 -20.28
CA ALA A 359 10.82 -0.69 -21.19
C ALA A 359 11.87 -0.93 -22.30
N ALA A 360 13.03 -1.48 -21.92
CA ALA A 360 14.07 -1.87 -22.90
C ALA A 360 13.58 -2.96 -23.86
N LEU A 361 12.88 -3.96 -23.32
CA LEU A 361 12.27 -5.03 -24.11
C LEU A 361 11.20 -4.49 -25.09
N ALA A 362 10.34 -3.60 -24.63
CA ALA A 362 9.34 -2.94 -25.46
C ALA A 362 10.02 -2.12 -26.57
N ALA A 363 11.03 -1.33 -26.24
CA ALA A 363 11.80 -0.56 -27.22
C ALA A 363 12.44 -1.46 -28.29
N TRP A 364 12.98 -2.61 -27.90
CA TRP A 364 13.54 -3.59 -28.83
C TRP A 364 12.47 -4.16 -29.77
N PHE A 365 11.28 -4.49 -29.28
CA PHE A 365 10.17 -4.91 -30.13
C PHE A 365 9.72 -3.81 -31.10
N PHE A 366 9.65 -2.54 -30.63
CA PHE A 366 9.32 -1.40 -31.51
C PHE A 366 10.35 -1.19 -32.60
N ALA A 367 11.65 -1.34 -32.32
CA ALA A 367 12.70 -1.24 -33.33
C ALA A 367 12.58 -2.29 -34.44
N ARG A 368 12.02 -3.46 -34.13
CA ARG A 368 11.76 -4.54 -35.11
C ARG A 368 10.48 -4.37 -35.92
N LEU A 369 9.61 -3.45 -35.56
CA LEU A 369 8.36 -3.17 -36.29
C LEU A 369 8.55 -2.26 -37.52
N ARG A 370 9.76 -1.68 -37.70
CA ARG A 370 10.12 -0.82 -38.84
C ARG A 370 10.32 -1.58 -40.14
#